data_c9a79dc380cc594cc9a042f6ecd3f595
#
_entry.id   c9a79dc380cc594cc9a042f6ecd3f595
#
_cell.length_a   1.000
_cell.length_b   1.000
_cell.length_c   1.000
_cell.angle_alpha   90.00
_cell.angle_beta   90.00
_cell.angle_gamma   90.00
#
_symmetry.space_group_name_H-M   'P 1'
#
loop_
_entity.id
_entity.type
_entity.pdbx_description
1 polymer ?
#
loop_
_entity_poly.entity_id
_entity_poly.type
_entity_poly.pdbx_seq_one_letter_code
_entity_poly.pdbx_strand_id
1 'polypeptide(L)'
;MNIASIAGLSAAPSQGIYSVTKAGLIMLTKVLAGELGEFGIRVNCICPGVIKTKLSEALWKDEAVERHFASLKALKRVGETDELVGAAIYLASDASSFTTGAVLQVDGGMVL
;
A
#
# COMPACT_ATOMS: atom_id res chain seq x y z
N MET A 1 0.07 -12.44 -2.21
CA MET A 1 0.12 -11.06 -1.68
C MET A 1 0.41 -10.10 -2.83
N ASN A 2 -0.36 -9.01 -2.95
CA ASN A 2 -0.21 -7.98 -3.96
C ASN A 2 0.31 -6.68 -3.34
N ILE A 3 1.06 -5.87 -4.11
CA ILE A 3 1.50 -4.54 -3.69
C ILE A 3 0.74 -3.49 -4.51
N ALA A 4 -0.29 -2.93 -3.90
CA ALA A 4 -1.09 -1.86 -4.49
C ALA A 4 -0.49 -0.47 -4.19
N SER A 5 -1.28 0.47 -3.75
CA SER A 5 -0.90 1.82 -3.32
C SER A 5 -2.08 2.50 -2.64
N ILE A 6 -1.83 3.45 -1.76
CA ILE A 6 -2.88 4.37 -1.28
C ILE A 6 -3.51 5.17 -2.42
N ALA A 7 -2.82 5.35 -3.54
CA ALA A 7 -3.36 5.96 -4.76
C ALA A 7 -4.53 5.16 -5.38
N GLY A 8 -4.68 3.88 -5.03
CA GLY A 8 -5.84 3.08 -5.39
C GLY A 8 -7.01 3.21 -4.41
N LEU A 9 -6.81 3.85 -3.26
CA LEU A 9 -7.82 4.08 -2.22
C LEU A 9 -8.36 5.51 -2.24
N SER A 10 -7.50 6.47 -2.59
CA SER A 10 -7.84 7.88 -2.61
C SER A 10 -7.26 8.54 -3.86
N ALA A 11 -8.03 9.43 -4.46
CA ALA A 11 -7.58 10.19 -5.63
C ALA A 11 -6.48 11.18 -5.24
N ALA A 12 -5.44 11.25 -6.07
CA ALA A 12 -4.40 12.26 -5.96
C ALA A 12 -4.15 12.93 -7.32
N PRO A 13 -3.92 14.24 -7.37
CA PRO A 13 -3.58 14.94 -8.61
C PRO A 13 -2.39 14.29 -9.32
N SER A 14 -2.41 14.29 -10.64
CA SER A 14 -1.34 13.76 -11.50
C SER A 14 -1.08 12.25 -11.43
N GLN A 15 -1.96 11.48 -10.77
CA GLN A 15 -1.82 10.02 -10.65
C GLN A 15 -2.83 9.22 -11.50
N GLY A 16 -3.64 9.86 -12.32
CA GLY A 16 -4.64 9.32 -13.24
C GLY A 16 -4.66 7.80 -13.43
N ILE A 17 -4.03 7.33 -14.51
CA ILE A 17 -3.99 5.90 -14.87
C ILE A 17 -3.31 5.02 -13.80
N TYR A 18 -2.31 5.55 -13.08
CA TYR A 18 -1.68 4.82 -11.98
C TYR A 18 -2.69 4.47 -10.88
N SER A 19 -3.51 5.44 -10.47
CA SER A 19 -4.57 5.23 -9.47
C SER A 19 -5.58 4.18 -9.95
N VAL A 20 -5.98 4.21 -11.22
CA VAL A 20 -6.90 3.23 -11.81
C VAL A 20 -6.29 1.82 -11.73
N THR A 21 -5.03 1.65 -12.12
CA THR A 21 -4.37 0.33 -12.05
C THR A 21 -4.26 -0.19 -10.63
N LYS A 22 -3.96 0.68 -9.65
CA LYS A 22 -3.85 0.29 -8.24
C LYS A 22 -5.20 0.01 -7.60
N ALA A 23 -6.25 0.73 -7.96
CA ALA A 23 -7.62 0.41 -7.56
C ALA A 23 -8.08 -0.94 -8.14
N GLY A 24 -7.76 -1.20 -9.41
CA GLY A 24 -8.01 -2.49 -10.06
C GLY A 24 -7.32 -3.65 -9.32
N LEU A 25 -6.06 -3.45 -8.90
CA LEU A 25 -5.30 -4.47 -8.15
C LEU A 25 -5.91 -4.74 -6.76
N ILE A 26 -6.42 -3.70 -6.09
CA ILE A 26 -7.14 -3.85 -4.82
C ILE A 26 -8.42 -4.67 -5.04
N MET A 27 -9.20 -4.37 -6.06
CA MET A 27 -10.42 -5.12 -6.36
C MET A 27 -10.09 -6.56 -6.77
N LEU A 28 -9.09 -6.78 -7.61
CA LEU A 28 -8.62 -8.12 -8.00
C LEU A 28 -8.22 -8.95 -6.77
N THR A 29 -7.55 -8.33 -5.78
CA THR A 29 -7.21 -8.99 -4.51
C THR A 29 -8.46 -9.54 -3.81
N LYS A 30 -9.52 -8.74 -3.74
CA LYS A 30 -10.79 -9.13 -3.08
C LYS A 30 -11.51 -10.24 -3.85
N VAL A 31 -11.55 -10.14 -5.17
CA VAL A 31 -12.16 -11.17 -6.05
C VAL A 31 -11.45 -12.50 -5.87
N LEU A 32 -10.12 -12.51 -6.01
CA LEU A 32 -9.32 -13.73 -5.84
C LEU A 32 -9.38 -14.30 -4.42
N ALA A 33 -9.49 -13.46 -3.40
CA ALA A 33 -9.69 -13.93 -2.03
C ALA A 33 -10.99 -14.71 -1.86
N GLY A 34 -12.08 -14.24 -2.48
CA GLY A 34 -13.36 -14.93 -2.47
C GLY A 34 -13.36 -16.23 -3.28
N GLU A 35 -12.79 -16.19 -4.49
CA GLU A 35 -12.77 -17.33 -5.41
C GLU A 35 -11.83 -18.45 -4.94
N LEU A 36 -10.69 -18.11 -4.35
CA LEU A 36 -9.63 -19.07 -4.00
C LEU A 36 -9.68 -19.53 -2.55
N GLY A 37 -10.53 -18.93 -1.72
CA GLY A 37 -10.62 -19.23 -0.30
C GLY A 37 -11.00 -20.69 -0.01
N GLU A 38 -11.89 -21.28 -0.82
CA GLU A 38 -12.28 -22.68 -0.69
C GLU A 38 -11.11 -23.67 -0.90
N PHE A 39 -10.07 -23.24 -1.63
CA PHE A 39 -8.85 -24.01 -1.85
C PHE A 39 -7.77 -23.75 -0.82
N GLY A 40 -8.06 -23.02 0.26
CA GLY A 40 -7.09 -22.65 1.30
C GLY A 40 -6.09 -21.59 0.87
N ILE A 41 -6.34 -20.87 -0.23
CA ILE A 41 -5.46 -19.83 -0.75
C ILE A 41 -5.92 -18.47 -0.22
N ARG A 42 -5.02 -17.78 0.49
CA ARG A 42 -5.24 -16.43 0.99
C ARG A 42 -4.70 -15.39 0.00
N VAL A 43 -5.48 -14.36 -0.28
CA VAL A 43 -5.08 -13.26 -1.17
C VAL A 43 -5.29 -11.93 -0.45
N ASN A 44 -4.21 -11.20 -0.22
CA ASN A 44 -4.20 -9.92 0.48
C ASN A 44 -3.36 -8.89 -0.28
N CYS A 45 -3.53 -7.61 -0.01
CA CYS A 45 -2.66 -6.59 -0.55
C CYS A 45 -2.16 -5.61 0.51
N ILE A 46 -0.97 -5.06 0.25
CA ILE A 46 -0.42 -3.91 0.97
C ILE A 46 -0.63 -2.68 0.09
N CYS A 47 -1.05 -1.58 0.71
CA CYS A 47 -1.17 -0.26 0.10
C CYS A 47 -0.17 0.70 0.75
N PRO A 48 1.08 0.77 0.23
CA PRO A 48 2.07 1.71 0.74
C PRO A 48 1.67 3.16 0.47
N GLY A 49 2.06 4.04 1.38
CA GLY A 49 2.12 5.48 1.14
C GLY A 49 3.38 5.87 0.37
N VAL A 50 3.83 7.12 0.54
CA VAL A 50 5.12 7.58 0.00
C VAL A 50 6.24 6.97 0.84
N ILE A 51 7.00 6.07 0.21
CA ILE A 51 8.15 5.34 0.76
C ILE A 51 9.38 5.71 -0.05
N LYS A 52 10.53 5.91 0.60
CA LYS A 52 11.80 6.26 -0.07
C LYS A 52 12.34 5.11 -0.91
N THR A 53 12.14 5.19 -2.19
CA THR A 53 12.62 4.22 -3.21
C THR A 53 13.10 4.99 -4.45
N LYS A 54 13.79 4.30 -5.36
CA LYS A 54 14.14 4.90 -6.67
C LYS A 54 12.90 5.34 -7.46
N LEU A 55 11.81 4.57 -7.38
CA LEU A 55 10.55 4.89 -8.09
C LEU A 55 9.92 6.20 -7.60
N SER A 56 9.99 6.47 -6.31
CA SER A 56 9.41 7.64 -5.65
C SER A 56 10.41 8.78 -5.46
N GLU A 57 11.62 8.72 -6.03
CA GLU A 57 12.71 9.64 -5.78
C GLU A 57 12.31 11.12 -5.94
N ALA A 58 11.48 11.44 -6.92
CA ALA A 58 10.96 12.79 -7.14
C ALA A 58 10.10 13.34 -5.99
N LEU A 59 9.62 12.47 -5.10
CA LEU A 59 8.74 12.85 -3.99
C LEU A 59 9.49 13.05 -2.65
N TRP A 60 10.81 12.79 -2.61
CA TRP A 60 11.58 12.88 -1.37
C TRP A 60 13.02 13.36 -1.53
N LYS A 61 13.56 13.42 -2.76
CA LYS A 61 14.93 13.88 -3.01
C LYS A 61 15.12 15.38 -2.74
N ASP A 62 14.11 16.18 -3.05
CA ASP A 62 14.06 17.60 -2.70
C ASP A 62 13.43 17.77 -1.32
N GLU A 63 14.13 18.51 -0.44
CA GLU A 63 13.71 18.67 0.95
C GLU A 63 12.37 19.39 1.12
N ALA A 64 12.04 20.33 0.23
CA ALA A 64 10.75 21.03 0.28
C ALA A 64 9.62 20.10 -0.13
N VAL A 65 9.84 19.24 -1.15
CA VAL A 65 8.89 18.23 -1.62
C VAL A 65 8.70 17.17 -0.53
N GLU A 66 9.79 16.68 0.08
CA GLU A 66 9.70 15.71 1.18
C GLU A 66 8.90 16.27 2.35
N ARG A 67 9.16 17.50 2.77
CA ARG A 67 8.38 18.18 3.84
C ARG A 67 6.90 18.30 3.49
N HIS A 68 6.57 18.59 2.23
CA HIS A 68 5.18 18.62 1.78
C HIS A 68 4.50 17.25 1.98
N PHE A 69 5.08 16.17 1.45
CA PHE A 69 4.53 14.82 1.62
C PHE A 69 4.52 14.33 3.07
N ALA A 70 5.51 14.72 3.87
CA ALA A 70 5.53 14.44 5.31
C ALA A 70 4.37 15.13 6.04
N SER A 71 4.06 16.38 5.68
CA SER A 71 3.00 17.16 6.32
C SER A 71 1.60 16.56 6.15
N LEU A 72 1.37 15.81 5.06
CA LEU A 72 0.09 15.15 4.75
C LEU A 72 -0.17 13.90 5.59
N LYS A 73 0.81 13.42 6.34
CA LYS A 73 0.72 12.19 7.14
C LYS A 73 0.55 12.50 8.63
N ALA A 74 -0.12 11.59 9.34
CA ALA A 74 -0.23 11.68 10.79
C ALA A 74 1.15 11.57 11.46
N LEU A 75 2.03 10.67 10.96
CA LEU A 75 3.39 10.47 11.51
C LEU A 75 4.41 11.53 11.06
N LYS A 76 4.01 12.52 10.24
CA LYS A 76 4.83 13.69 9.86
C LYS A 76 6.20 13.35 9.26
N ARG A 77 6.33 12.24 8.55
CA ARG A 77 7.55 11.85 7.82
C ARG A 77 7.22 10.98 6.62
N VAL A 78 8.13 10.89 5.68
CA VAL A 78 8.10 9.88 4.60
C VAL A 78 8.54 8.54 5.18
N GLY A 79 8.00 7.44 4.68
CA GLY A 79 8.33 6.09 5.14
C GLY A 79 9.63 5.56 4.53
N GLU A 80 10.25 4.61 5.23
CA GLU A 80 11.42 3.86 4.76
C GLU A 80 11.01 2.46 4.27
N THR A 81 11.81 1.84 3.42
CA THR A 81 11.51 0.52 2.83
C THR A 81 11.29 -0.56 3.87
N ASP A 82 12.08 -0.55 4.95
CA ASP A 82 12.02 -1.56 6.00
C ASP A 82 10.69 -1.55 6.78
N GLU A 83 9.97 -0.44 6.73
CA GLU A 83 8.66 -0.32 7.40
C GLU A 83 7.54 -1.13 6.72
N LEU A 84 7.77 -1.62 5.50
CA LEU A 84 6.86 -2.54 4.82
C LEU A 84 7.12 -4.02 5.17
N VAL A 85 8.31 -4.34 5.69
CA VAL A 85 8.75 -5.72 5.92
C VAL A 85 7.85 -6.45 6.90
N GLY A 86 7.49 -5.80 8.02
CA GLY A 86 6.60 -6.41 9.02
C GLY A 86 5.23 -6.77 8.47
N ALA A 87 4.63 -5.90 7.66
CA ALA A 87 3.36 -6.15 6.98
C ALA A 87 3.47 -7.33 5.98
N ALA A 88 4.57 -7.37 5.22
CA ALA A 88 4.82 -8.44 4.25
C ALA A 88 4.99 -9.80 4.96
N ILE A 89 5.78 -9.87 6.03
CA ILE A 89 5.98 -11.09 6.82
C ILE A 89 4.66 -11.55 7.44
N TYR A 90 3.89 -10.63 8.03
CA TYR A 90 2.57 -10.96 8.59
C TYR A 90 1.68 -11.63 7.55
N LEU A 91 1.49 -10.98 6.39
CA LEU A 91 0.59 -11.50 5.35
C LEU A 91 1.11 -12.77 4.66
N ALA A 92 2.42 -13.01 4.68
CA ALA A 92 3.04 -14.20 4.08
C ALA A 92 3.14 -15.41 5.04
N SER A 93 2.92 -15.21 6.33
CA SER A 93 3.08 -16.24 7.36
C SER A 93 1.74 -16.78 7.89
N ASP A 94 1.81 -17.83 8.71
CA ASP A 94 0.65 -18.42 9.39
C ASP A 94 0.05 -17.48 10.46
N ALA A 95 0.77 -16.41 10.87
CA ALA A 95 0.21 -15.38 11.74
C ALA A 95 -1.03 -14.69 11.10
N SER A 96 -1.18 -14.75 9.79
CA SER A 96 -2.35 -14.27 9.05
C SER A 96 -3.23 -15.40 8.49
N SER A 97 -3.23 -16.59 9.12
CA SER A 97 -3.96 -17.77 8.63
C SER A 97 -5.46 -17.55 8.45
N PHE A 98 -6.06 -16.59 9.16
CA PHE A 98 -7.48 -16.23 9.04
C PHE A 98 -7.69 -14.86 8.36
N THR A 99 -6.67 -14.37 7.60
CA THR A 99 -6.70 -13.08 6.91
C THR A 99 -6.65 -13.27 5.40
N THR A 100 -7.77 -13.01 4.71
CA THR A 100 -7.87 -13.00 3.25
C THR A 100 -8.76 -11.84 2.78
N GLY A 101 -8.49 -11.28 1.61
CA GLY A 101 -9.18 -10.09 1.07
C GLY A 101 -8.79 -8.77 1.77
N ALA A 102 -7.80 -8.80 2.67
CA ALA A 102 -7.38 -7.62 3.41
C ALA A 102 -6.64 -6.62 2.52
N VAL A 103 -6.89 -5.34 2.80
CA VAL A 103 -6.22 -4.19 2.20
C VAL A 103 -5.49 -3.47 3.34
N LEU A 104 -4.20 -3.74 3.49
CA LEU A 104 -3.39 -3.23 4.58
C LEU A 104 -2.67 -1.94 4.16
N GLN A 105 -3.09 -0.81 4.72
CA GLN A 105 -2.41 0.47 4.53
C GLN A 105 -1.15 0.55 5.39
N VAL A 106 -0.04 0.97 4.77
CA VAL A 106 1.23 1.27 5.45
C VAL A 106 1.71 2.61 4.91
N ASP A 107 1.11 3.69 5.40
CA ASP A 107 1.20 5.02 4.80
C ASP A 107 1.50 6.16 5.79
N GLY A 108 1.71 5.83 7.06
CA GLY A 108 1.93 6.82 8.12
C GLY A 108 0.69 7.65 8.46
N GLY A 109 -0.51 7.15 8.12
CA GLY A 109 -1.78 7.86 8.34
C GLY A 109 -1.99 8.99 7.33
N MET A 110 -1.72 8.73 6.06
CA MET A 110 -1.97 9.68 4.97
C MET A 110 -3.42 9.58 4.48
N VAL A 111 -3.98 8.38 4.47
CA VAL A 111 -5.39 8.13 4.13
C VAL A 111 -6.07 7.52 5.37
N LEU A 112 -6.91 8.29 6.01
CA LEU A 112 -7.67 7.91 7.22
C LEU A 112 -9.15 7.75 6.90
#